data_4cde9ccdfc2b8de4550fc67c788fa7a5
#
_entry.id   4cde9ccdfc2b8de4550fc67c788fa7a5
#
_cell.length_a   1.000
_cell.length_b   1.000
_cell.length_c   1.000
_cell.angle_alpha   90.00
_cell.angle_beta   90.00
_cell.angle_gamma   90.00
#
_symmetry.space_group_name_H-M   'P 1'
#
loop_
_entity.id
_entity.type
_entity.pdbx_description
1 polymer ?
#
loop_
_entity_poly.entity_id
_entity_poly.type
_entity_poly.pdbx_seq_one_letter_code
_entity_poly.pdbx_strand_id
1 'polypeptide(L)'
;MRERLDRARVGCLATADAEGQPHLVPFCFALIGDRIVSVVDAKPKRTQQLRRLANIRAQPRVSVLVDEYDEDWTRLWWVRADGAARVVEGGPEREEAVAVLTAKYPQYREQPPEGPVVEVTVDRWRGWSAS
;
A
#
# COMPACT_ATOMS: atom_id res chain seq x y z
N MET A 1 -3.94 8.44 14.75
CA MET A 1 -3.17 7.53 13.89
C MET A 1 -3.75 7.40 12.49
N ARG A 2 -5.03 7.11 12.37
CA ARG A 2 -5.69 7.01 11.06
C ARG A 2 -5.56 8.28 10.24
N GLU A 3 -5.70 9.45 10.88
CA GLU A 3 -5.56 10.72 10.19
C GLU A 3 -4.19 10.89 9.55
N ARG A 4 -3.13 10.43 10.24
CA ARG A 4 -1.79 10.51 9.69
C ARG A 4 -1.65 9.65 8.44
N LEU A 5 -2.26 8.46 8.46
CA LEU A 5 -2.26 7.56 7.32
C LEU A 5 -3.05 8.14 6.15
N ASP A 6 -4.19 8.77 6.43
CA ASP A 6 -5.01 9.39 5.37
C ASP A 6 -4.27 10.54 4.69
N ARG A 7 -3.43 11.26 5.44
CA ARG A 7 -2.65 12.38 4.90
C ARG A 7 -1.37 11.94 4.22
N ALA A 8 -0.81 10.81 4.60
CA ALA A 8 0.46 10.34 4.05
C ALA A 8 0.31 10.06 2.55
N ARG A 9 1.30 10.48 1.78
CA ARG A 9 1.25 10.39 0.32
C ARG A 9 1.94 9.16 -0.21
N VAL A 10 2.81 8.55 0.58
CA VAL A 10 3.57 7.38 0.17
C VAL A 10 3.84 6.49 1.39
N GLY A 11 3.87 5.21 1.18
CA GLY A 11 4.30 4.23 2.16
C GLY A 11 5.27 3.27 1.51
N CYS A 12 5.77 2.32 2.30
CA CYS A 12 6.59 1.23 1.81
C CYS A 12 5.84 -0.08 1.99
N LEU A 13 5.79 -0.86 0.93
CA LEU A 13 5.18 -2.18 0.94
C LEU A 13 6.29 -3.23 0.93
N ALA A 14 6.27 -4.11 1.93
CA ALA A 14 7.19 -5.23 2.03
C ALA A 14 6.48 -6.50 1.61
N THR A 15 7.04 -7.19 0.64
CA THR A 15 6.57 -8.51 0.21
C THR A 15 7.76 -9.47 0.24
N ALA A 16 7.52 -10.75 0.08
CA ALA A 16 8.59 -11.74 0.00
C ALA A 16 8.27 -12.70 -1.13
N ASP A 17 9.32 -13.22 -1.79
CA ASP A 17 9.11 -14.23 -2.81
C ASP A 17 8.93 -15.62 -2.18
N ALA A 18 8.75 -16.64 -3.02
CA ALA A 18 8.52 -18.00 -2.54
C ALA A 18 9.67 -18.54 -1.70
N GLU A 19 10.87 -18.00 -1.85
CA GLU A 19 12.06 -18.42 -1.11
C GLU A 19 12.33 -17.56 0.12
N GLY A 20 11.46 -16.58 0.39
CA GLY A 20 11.58 -15.74 1.55
C GLY A 20 12.45 -14.49 1.36
N GLN A 21 12.86 -14.19 0.12
CA GLN A 21 13.64 -12.97 -0.14
C GLN A 21 12.74 -11.76 0.01
N PRO A 22 13.06 -10.83 0.94
CA PRO A 22 12.26 -9.62 1.11
C PRO A 22 12.40 -8.67 -0.08
N HIS A 23 11.33 -7.95 -0.36
CA HIS A 23 11.27 -6.96 -1.42
C HIS A 23 10.51 -5.75 -0.91
N LEU A 24 11.09 -4.57 -1.05
CA LEU A 24 10.50 -3.31 -0.59
C LEU A 24 10.29 -2.38 -1.76
N VAL A 25 9.10 -1.78 -1.81
CA VAL A 25 8.80 -0.76 -2.82
C VAL A 25 8.02 0.38 -2.18
N PRO A 26 8.25 1.63 -2.62
CA PRO A 26 7.34 2.71 -2.27
C PRO A 26 6.04 2.54 -3.03
N PHE A 27 4.93 2.97 -2.43
CA PHE A 27 3.63 2.84 -3.08
C PHE A 27 2.67 3.91 -2.59
N CYS A 28 1.72 4.25 -3.45
CA CYS A 28 0.58 5.09 -3.11
C CYS A 28 -0.54 4.19 -2.59
N PHE A 29 -1.23 4.63 -1.57
CA PHE A 29 -2.21 3.79 -0.89
C PHE A 29 -3.36 4.61 -0.32
N ALA A 30 -4.45 3.94 -0.04
CA ALA A 30 -5.57 4.52 0.70
C ALA A 30 -6.14 3.50 1.65
N LEU A 31 -6.94 3.96 2.60
CA LEU A 31 -7.56 3.09 3.60
C LEU A 31 -9.04 2.92 3.30
N ILE A 32 -9.53 1.71 3.46
CA ILE A 32 -10.95 1.38 3.47
C ILE A 32 -11.17 0.51 4.71
N GLY A 33 -11.63 1.12 5.82
CA GLY A 33 -11.73 0.39 7.09
C GLY A 33 -10.37 -0.15 7.53
N ASP A 34 -10.28 -1.46 7.73
CA ASP A 34 -9.04 -2.13 8.12
C ASP A 34 -8.24 -2.63 6.91
N ARG A 35 -8.60 -2.16 5.72
CA ARG A 35 -7.92 -2.57 4.49
C ARG A 35 -7.08 -1.43 3.94
N ILE A 36 -5.91 -1.76 3.45
CA ILE A 36 -5.04 -0.85 2.72
C ILE A 36 -5.11 -1.26 1.26
N VAL A 37 -5.43 -0.32 0.39
CA VAL A 37 -5.56 -0.60 -1.04
C VAL A 37 -4.56 0.23 -1.83
N SER A 38 -4.06 -0.37 -2.91
CA SER A 38 -3.21 0.30 -3.88
C SER A 38 -3.50 -0.28 -5.24
N VAL A 39 -3.20 0.47 -6.29
CA VAL A 39 -3.36 -0.02 -7.64
C VAL A 39 -1.99 -0.17 -8.29
N VAL A 40 -1.79 -1.28 -8.97
CA VAL A 40 -0.53 -1.56 -9.66
C VAL A 40 -0.70 -1.08 -11.09
N ASP A 41 -0.06 0.05 -11.39
CA ASP A 41 -0.08 0.58 -12.75
C ASP A 41 1.03 -0.06 -13.54
N ALA A 42 0.69 -0.66 -14.67
CA ALA A 42 1.63 -1.44 -15.47
C ALA A 42 2.68 -0.60 -16.19
N LYS A 43 2.59 0.72 -16.16
CA LYS A 43 3.50 1.64 -16.87
C LYS A 43 4.27 2.48 -15.87
N PRO A 44 5.54 2.79 -16.12
CA PRO A 44 6.50 2.21 -17.03
C PRO A 44 7.35 1.11 -16.42
N LYS A 45 7.15 0.78 -15.14
CA LYS A 45 8.03 -0.14 -14.38
C LYS A 45 7.43 -1.55 -14.30
N ARG A 46 7.12 -2.08 -15.44
CA ARG A 46 6.39 -3.33 -15.58
C ARG A 46 7.00 -4.51 -14.80
N THR A 47 8.33 -4.65 -14.84
CA THR A 47 9.01 -5.79 -14.22
C THR A 47 8.84 -5.80 -12.70
N GLN A 48 9.02 -4.66 -12.05
CA GLN A 48 8.90 -4.57 -10.59
C GLN A 48 7.46 -4.77 -10.12
N GLN A 49 6.51 -4.30 -10.91
CA GLN A 49 5.10 -4.47 -10.59
C GLN A 49 4.66 -5.91 -10.73
N LEU A 50 5.15 -6.61 -11.74
CA LEU A 50 4.89 -8.04 -11.89
C LEU A 50 5.51 -8.84 -10.76
N ARG A 51 6.71 -8.45 -10.28
CA ARG A 51 7.35 -9.11 -9.15
C ARG A 51 6.51 -8.97 -7.88
N ARG A 52 5.98 -7.77 -7.63
CA ARG A 52 5.12 -7.53 -6.46
C ARG A 52 3.91 -8.44 -6.48
N LEU A 53 3.24 -8.55 -7.63
CA LEU A 53 2.08 -9.42 -7.77
C LEU A 53 2.44 -10.88 -7.58
N ALA A 54 3.54 -11.33 -8.18
CA ALA A 54 4.01 -12.70 -8.02
C ALA A 54 4.34 -13.03 -6.57
N ASN A 55 4.99 -12.09 -5.87
CA ASN A 55 5.32 -12.27 -4.46
C ASN A 55 4.06 -12.43 -3.62
N ILE A 56 3.05 -11.59 -3.83
CA ILE A 56 1.80 -11.65 -3.07
C ILE A 56 1.08 -12.97 -3.30
N ARG A 57 1.09 -13.48 -4.53
CA ARG A 57 0.47 -14.77 -4.83
C ARG A 57 1.19 -15.94 -4.19
N ALA A 58 2.52 -15.86 -4.09
CA ALA A 58 3.33 -16.91 -3.47
C ALA A 58 3.32 -16.81 -1.95
N GLN A 59 3.39 -15.59 -1.43
CA GLN A 59 3.48 -15.31 0.00
C GLN A 59 2.54 -14.14 0.32
N PRO A 60 1.31 -14.42 0.74
CA PRO A 60 0.34 -13.33 0.94
C PRO A 60 0.61 -12.46 2.17
N ARG A 61 1.46 -12.90 3.10
CA ARG A 61 1.79 -12.06 4.26
C ARG A 61 2.66 -10.90 3.82
N VAL A 62 2.23 -9.68 4.20
CA VAL A 62 2.93 -8.45 3.83
C VAL A 62 2.98 -7.51 5.02
N SER A 63 3.83 -6.50 4.91
CA SER A 63 3.85 -5.40 5.87
C SER A 63 3.88 -4.07 5.12
N VAL A 64 3.27 -3.08 5.74
CA VAL A 64 3.26 -1.71 5.21
C VAL A 64 3.84 -0.80 6.28
N LEU A 65 4.79 0.05 5.88
CA LEU A 65 5.35 1.05 6.78
C LEU A 65 5.04 2.43 6.23
N VAL A 66 4.51 3.29 7.09
CA VAL A 66 4.30 4.70 6.80
C VAL A 66 4.96 5.49 7.91
N ASP A 67 5.77 6.47 7.56
CA ASP A 67 6.52 7.23 8.55
C ASP A 67 6.69 8.67 8.10
N GLU A 68 7.08 9.49 9.06
CA GLU A 68 7.48 10.86 8.78
C GLU A 68 8.79 11.14 9.50
N TYR A 69 9.77 11.59 8.74
CA TYR A 69 11.02 12.07 9.30
C TYR A 69 11.00 13.59 9.38
N ASP A 70 11.56 14.12 10.46
CA ASP A 70 11.69 15.56 10.67
C ASP A 70 12.98 15.78 11.47
N GLU A 71 13.73 16.84 11.16
CA GLU A 71 14.93 17.18 11.95
C GLU A 71 14.58 17.54 13.38
N ASP A 72 13.37 18.00 13.62
CA ASP A 72 12.81 18.10 14.96
C ASP A 72 12.25 16.74 15.35
N TRP A 73 13.01 15.98 16.11
CA TRP A 73 12.69 14.61 16.46
C TRP A 73 11.45 14.46 17.33
N THR A 74 10.93 15.54 17.89
CA THR A 74 9.66 15.49 18.61
C THR A 74 8.46 15.29 17.67
N ARG A 75 8.69 15.38 16.37
CA ARG A 75 7.66 15.24 15.34
C ARG A 75 7.71 13.91 14.62
N LEU A 76 8.64 13.03 14.98
CA LEU A 76 8.77 11.72 14.35
C LEU A 76 7.59 10.81 14.70
N TRP A 77 7.16 10.03 13.74
CA TRP A 77 6.20 8.95 13.97
C TRP A 77 6.36 7.89 12.89
N TRP A 78 5.91 6.69 13.22
CA TRP A 78 5.76 5.64 12.21
C TRP A 78 4.57 4.74 12.59
N VAL A 79 4.00 4.13 11.55
CA VAL A 79 2.93 3.14 11.68
C VAL A 79 3.28 1.97 10.79
N ARG A 80 3.16 0.76 11.33
CA ARG A 80 3.34 -0.46 10.57
C ARG A 80 2.05 -1.26 10.63
N ALA A 81 1.64 -1.76 9.47
CA ALA A 81 0.49 -2.64 9.33
C ALA A 81 0.97 -3.98 8.81
N ASP A 82 0.63 -5.06 9.50
CA ASP A 82 0.92 -6.42 9.04
C ASP A 82 -0.41 -7.05 8.64
N GLY A 83 -0.42 -7.79 7.55
CA GLY A 83 -1.66 -8.40 7.09
C GLY A 83 -1.47 -9.34 5.93
N ALA A 84 -2.59 -9.76 5.37
CA ALA A 84 -2.62 -10.64 4.21
C ALA A 84 -3.07 -9.84 2.99
N ALA A 85 -2.32 -9.95 1.92
CA ALA A 85 -2.61 -9.25 0.67
C ALA A 85 -3.22 -10.19 -0.35
N ARG A 86 -4.05 -9.64 -1.21
CA ARG A 86 -4.56 -10.34 -2.38
C ARG A 86 -4.60 -9.41 -3.58
N VAL A 87 -4.61 -9.99 -4.75
CA VAL A 87 -4.70 -9.25 -6.01
C VAL A 87 -6.15 -9.27 -6.46
N VAL A 88 -6.72 -8.09 -6.69
CA VAL A 88 -8.11 -7.93 -7.12
C VAL A 88 -8.08 -7.38 -8.55
N GLU A 89 -8.47 -8.20 -9.51
CA GLU A 89 -8.33 -7.84 -10.91
C GLU A 89 -9.55 -7.15 -11.49
N GLY A 90 -10.71 -7.27 -10.87
CA GLY A 90 -11.92 -6.62 -11.35
C GLY A 90 -13.06 -6.70 -10.36
N GLY A 91 -14.22 -6.22 -10.79
CA GLY A 91 -15.45 -6.29 -10.02
C GLY A 91 -15.64 -5.10 -9.07
N PRO A 92 -16.71 -5.16 -8.24
CA PRO A 92 -17.06 -4.04 -7.37
C PRO A 92 -15.97 -3.67 -6.37
N GLU A 93 -15.21 -4.66 -5.90
CA GLU A 93 -14.13 -4.41 -4.94
C GLU A 93 -13.01 -3.58 -5.57
N ARG A 94 -12.67 -3.87 -6.82
CA ARG A 94 -11.68 -3.07 -7.53
C ARG A 94 -12.20 -1.66 -7.76
N GLU A 95 -13.45 -1.53 -8.15
CA GLU A 95 -14.06 -0.23 -8.41
C GLU A 95 -14.09 0.64 -7.15
N GLU A 96 -14.42 0.06 -6.00
CA GLU A 96 -14.40 0.77 -4.73
C GLU A 96 -12.99 1.26 -4.40
N ALA A 97 -11.99 0.41 -4.54
CA ALA A 97 -10.62 0.76 -4.24
C ALA A 97 -10.12 1.86 -5.16
N VAL A 98 -10.39 1.76 -6.45
CA VAL A 98 -9.99 2.79 -7.43
C VAL A 98 -10.67 4.12 -7.12
N ALA A 99 -11.94 4.10 -6.71
CA ALA A 99 -12.65 5.32 -6.35
C ALA A 99 -12.01 6.03 -5.16
N VAL A 100 -11.65 5.29 -4.11
CA VAL A 100 -11.00 5.85 -2.93
C VAL A 100 -9.61 6.39 -3.26
N LEU A 101 -8.85 5.65 -4.06
CA LEU A 101 -7.52 6.08 -4.50
C LEU A 101 -7.59 7.33 -5.37
N THR A 102 -8.56 7.40 -6.26
CA THR A 102 -8.77 8.56 -7.14
C THR A 102 -9.15 9.80 -6.34
N ALA A 103 -9.94 9.64 -5.28
CA ALA A 103 -10.28 10.75 -4.41
C ALA A 103 -9.05 11.29 -3.68
N LYS A 104 -8.11 10.41 -3.33
CA LYS A 104 -6.89 10.81 -2.62
C LYS A 104 -5.81 11.35 -3.54
N TYR A 105 -5.65 10.78 -4.73
CA TYR A 105 -4.57 11.11 -5.67
C TYR A 105 -5.15 11.65 -6.97
N PRO A 106 -5.09 12.98 -7.18
CA PRO A 106 -5.65 13.60 -8.40
C PRO A 106 -5.09 13.05 -9.70
N GLN A 107 -3.87 12.51 -9.67
CA GLN A 107 -3.24 11.94 -10.86
C GLN A 107 -4.07 10.81 -11.47
N TYR A 108 -4.82 10.06 -10.64
CA TYR A 108 -5.66 8.98 -11.14
C TYR A 108 -6.91 9.47 -11.87
N ARG A 109 -7.27 10.74 -11.70
CA ARG A 109 -8.38 11.34 -12.47
C ARG A 109 -7.96 11.61 -13.89
N GLU A 110 -6.72 12.07 -14.09
CA GLU A 110 -6.18 12.37 -15.40
C GLU A 110 -5.78 11.12 -16.16
N GLN A 111 -5.25 10.15 -15.43
CA GLN A 111 -4.82 8.87 -16.00
C GLN A 111 -5.40 7.75 -15.15
N PRO A 112 -6.64 7.33 -15.44
CA PRO A 112 -7.27 6.25 -14.69
C PRO A 112 -6.41 4.99 -14.72
N PRO A 113 -6.19 4.35 -13.56
CA PRO A 113 -5.36 3.15 -13.50
C PRO A 113 -6.06 1.96 -14.17
N GLU A 114 -5.30 1.17 -14.90
CA GLU A 114 -5.82 0.00 -15.62
C GLU A 114 -5.42 -1.32 -14.97
N GLY A 115 -4.42 -1.32 -14.11
CA GLY A 115 -3.90 -2.53 -13.50
C GLY A 115 -4.76 -3.05 -12.36
N PRO A 116 -4.36 -4.20 -11.80
CA PRO A 116 -5.07 -4.76 -10.66
C PRO A 116 -4.84 -3.98 -9.38
N VAL A 117 -5.74 -4.18 -8.43
CA VAL A 117 -5.64 -3.61 -7.09
C VAL A 117 -4.99 -4.64 -6.17
N VAL A 118 -4.09 -4.18 -5.31
CA VAL A 118 -3.59 -4.97 -4.19
C VAL A 118 -4.36 -4.52 -2.95
N GLU A 119 -5.00 -5.47 -2.28
CA GLU A 119 -5.76 -5.21 -1.07
C GLU A 119 -5.08 -5.94 0.09
N VAL A 120 -4.70 -5.20 1.11
CA VAL A 120 -4.13 -5.75 2.34
C VAL A 120 -5.19 -5.69 3.43
N THR A 121 -5.59 -6.85 3.94
CA THR A 121 -6.44 -6.92 5.12
C THR A 121 -5.53 -6.94 6.33
N VAL A 122 -5.56 -5.86 7.11
CA VAL A 122 -4.64 -5.68 8.23
C VAL A 122 -5.16 -6.45 9.44
N ASP A 123 -4.30 -7.28 10.02
CA ASP A 123 -4.62 -7.99 11.24
C ASP A 123 -3.79 -7.52 12.44
N ARG A 124 -2.79 -6.67 12.22
CA ARG A 124 -1.96 -6.16 13.31
C ARG A 124 -1.46 -4.75 12.97
N TRP A 125 -1.79 -3.81 13.84
CA TRP A 125 -1.30 -2.44 13.75
C TRP A 125 -0.29 -2.17 14.84
N ARG A 126 0.80 -1.52 14.49
CA ARG A 126 1.80 -1.04 15.42
C ARG A 126 2.13 0.39 15.07
N GLY A 127 2.44 1.19 16.09
CA GLY A 127 2.81 2.57 15.84
C GLY A 127 3.59 3.15 16.99
N TRP A 128 4.27 4.25 16.68
CA TRP A 128 5.04 5.00 17.65
C TRP A 128 5.01 6.46 17.26
N SER A 129 5.01 7.33 18.26
CA SER A 129 5.07 8.77 18.07
C SER A 129 5.94 9.37 19.16
N ALA A 130 6.76 10.35 18.77
CA ALA A 130 7.66 11.01 19.71
C ALA A 130 6.94 11.98 20.65
N SER A 131 5.67 12.31 20.34
CA SER A 131 4.91 13.26 21.18
C SER A 131 3.48 12.85 21.36
#